data_ead9516178d676134c8a45b1316f62fc
#
_entry.id   ead9516178d676134c8a45b1316f62fc
#
_cell.length_a   1.000
_cell.length_b   1.000
_cell.length_c   1.000
_cell.angle_alpha   90.00
_cell.angle_beta   90.00
_cell.angle_gamma   90.00
#
_symmetry.space_group_name_H-M   'P 1'
#
loop_
_entity.id
_entity.type
_entity.pdbx_description
1 polymer ?
#
loop_
_entity_poly.entity_id
_entity_poly.type
_entity_poly.pdbx_seq_one_letter_code
_entity_poly.pdbx_strand_id
1 'polypeptide(L)'
;AALCLFPAALRQPAEPAATAAVSLIQGNIDQGLKWDESLQASILATYVRLTREAVGQGVPDLVVWPETAMPFYFQDPSDFSMAVRAAVKDAGVPLLAGAPAYSSPTGPGAPQYVLHNRAYLLGPGGNVVSWYDKEHLVPFGEYVPLGEWLPFITKLVPGQFEFRPGLNSAPLASGPMAMGLLIC
;
A
#
# COMPACT_ATOMS: atom_id res chain seq x y z
N ALA A 1 18.98 43.13 19.26
CA ALA A 1 18.31 41.90 18.89
C ALA A 1 16.80 42.12 19.00
N ALA A 2 16.13 42.35 17.86
CA ALA A 2 14.67 42.46 17.79
C ALA A 2 14.07 41.06 17.62
N LEU A 3 13.37 40.60 18.65
CA LEU A 3 12.61 39.35 18.61
C LEU A 3 11.28 39.63 17.89
N CYS A 4 11.18 39.28 16.60
CA CYS A 4 9.92 39.32 15.87
C CYS A 4 9.03 38.20 16.36
N LEU A 5 8.16 38.48 17.34
CA LEU A 5 7.02 37.61 17.66
C LEU A 5 5.98 37.76 16.53
N PHE A 6 6.03 36.91 15.54
CA PHE A 6 4.89 36.69 14.67
C PHE A 6 3.79 36.06 15.52
N PRO A 7 2.61 36.67 15.63
CA PRO A 7 1.48 35.98 16.18
C PRO A 7 1.16 34.85 15.18
N ALA A 8 1.48 33.63 15.53
CA ALA A 8 0.88 32.47 14.89
C ALA A 8 -0.64 32.64 15.14
N ALA A 9 -1.34 33.18 14.13
CA ALA A 9 -2.77 33.14 14.13
C ALA A 9 -3.12 31.64 14.22
N LEU A 10 -3.52 31.21 15.42
CA LEU A 10 -4.10 29.90 15.66
C LEU A 10 -5.33 29.85 14.76
N ARG A 11 -5.14 29.34 13.53
CA ARG A 11 -6.27 28.95 12.70
C ARG A 11 -7.00 27.93 13.55
N GLN A 12 -8.15 28.32 14.06
CA GLN A 12 -9.09 27.34 14.60
C GLN A 12 -9.25 26.29 13.49
N PRO A 13 -9.07 25.00 13.82
CA PRO A 13 -9.35 23.95 12.83
C PRO A 13 -10.77 24.20 12.33
N ALA A 14 -10.93 24.37 11.03
CA ALA A 14 -12.25 24.39 10.45
C ALA A 14 -12.95 23.11 10.91
N GLU A 15 -14.20 23.22 11.37
CA GLU A 15 -15.00 22.03 11.69
C GLU A 15 -14.90 21.06 10.52
N PRO A 16 -14.60 19.77 10.76
CA PRO A 16 -14.47 18.81 9.68
C PRO A 16 -15.78 18.78 8.91
N ALA A 17 -15.73 19.09 7.63
CA ALA A 17 -16.90 19.14 6.76
C ALA A 17 -17.61 17.77 6.65
N ALA A 18 -16.88 16.67 6.95
CA ALA A 18 -17.38 15.31 7.02
C ALA A 18 -16.44 14.45 7.88
N THR A 19 -16.96 13.43 8.51
CA THR A 19 -16.21 12.40 9.23
C THR A 19 -16.30 11.08 8.49
N ALA A 20 -15.24 10.27 8.51
CA ALA A 20 -15.26 8.91 7.98
C ALA A 20 -14.80 7.92 9.06
N ALA A 21 -15.49 6.80 9.15
CA ALA A 21 -15.12 5.69 10.02
C ALA A 21 -14.12 4.78 9.26
N VAL A 22 -12.90 4.62 9.78
CA VAL A 22 -11.86 3.81 9.16
C VAL A 22 -11.44 2.69 10.10
N SER A 23 -11.47 1.44 9.60
CA SER A 23 -10.96 0.28 10.32
C SER A 23 -9.53 -0.05 9.87
N LEU A 24 -8.59 0.08 10.80
CA LEU A 24 -7.18 -0.29 10.60
C LEU A 24 -6.97 -1.73 11.03
N ILE A 25 -6.58 -2.61 10.11
CA ILE A 25 -6.38 -4.03 10.40
C ILE A 25 -4.89 -4.29 10.65
N GLN A 26 -4.57 -4.78 11.82
CA GLN A 26 -3.21 -5.14 12.22
C GLN A 26 -3.07 -6.66 12.33
N GLY A 27 -2.39 -7.30 11.38
CA GLY A 27 -2.22 -8.76 11.33
C GLY A 27 -1.17 -9.31 12.27
N ASN A 28 -0.25 -8.49 12.80
CA ASN A 28 0.91 -8.89 13.61
C ASN A 28 1.77 -9.99 12.95
N ILE A 29 1.94 -9.90 11.64
CA ILE A 29 2.75 -10.86 10.87
C ILE A 29 4.23 -10.52 11.06
N ASP A 30 5.03 -11.52 11.44
CA ASP A 30 6.48 -11.38 11.53
C ASP A 30 7.08 -10.99 10.18
N GLN A 31 7.96 -9.98 10.19
CA GLN A 31 8.55 -9.44 8.96
C GLN A 31 9.42 -10.49 8.23
N GLY A 32 10.10 -11.37 8.97
CA GLY A 32 10.92 -12.44 8.40
C GLY A 32 10.11 -13.53 7.71
N LEU A 33 8.84 -13.70 8.09
CA LEU A 33 7.95 -14.73 7.56
C LEU A 33 7.05 -14.21 6.43
N LYS A 34 6.99 -12.89 6.24
CA LYS A 34 6.06 -12.25 5.31
C LYS A 34 6.23 -12.70 3.86
N TRP A 35 7.45 -13.05 3.46
CA TRP A 35 7.78 -13.47 2.09
C TRP A 35 7.84 -14.97 1.88
N ASP A 36 7.52 -15.77 2.91
CA ASP A 36 7.43 -17.22 2.79
C ASP A 36 6.15 -17.60 2.04
N GLU A 37 6.30 -18.15 0.84
CA GLU A 37 5.18 -18.54 -0.02
C GLU A 37 4.25 -19.56 0.66
N SER A 38 4.79 -20.42 1.53
CA SER A 38 4.00 -21.41 2.27
C SER A 38 3.03 -20.75 3.28
N LEU A 39 3.31 -19.51 3.70
CA LEU A 39 2.51 -18.77 4.68
C LEU A 39 1.53 -17.78 4.04
N GLN A 40 1.57 -17.55 2.73
CA GLN A 40 0.69 -16.59 2.04
C GLN A 40 -0.79 -16.84 2.33
N ALA A 41 -1.22 -18.10 2.29
CA ALA A 41 -2.60 -18.46 2.58
C ALA A 41 -3.02 -18.11 4.02
N SER A 42 -2.16 -18.38 5.00
CA SER A 42 -2.44 -18.11 6.42
C SER A 42 -2.42 -16.61 6.73
N ILE A 43 -1.51 -15.87 6.08
CA ILE A 43 -1.43 -14.41 6.17
C ILE A 43 -2.72 -13.80 5.65
N LEU A 44 -3.15 -14.20 4.44
CA LEU A 44 -4.39 -13.71 3.84
C LEU A 44 -5.60 -14.06 4.70
N ALA A 45 -5.70 -15.31 5.17
CA ALA A 45 -6.80 -15.74 6.04
C ALA A 45 -6.90 -14.89 7.31
N THR A 46 -5.76 -14.47 7.88
CA THR A 46 -5.71 -13.60 9.05
C THR A 46 -6.32 -12.23 8.73
N TYR A 47 -5.92 -11.57 7.64
CA TYR A 47 -6.46 -10.27 7.25
C TYR A 47 -7.95 -10.34 6.90
N VAL A 48 -8.38 -11.38 6.19
CA VAL A 48 -9.80 -11.59 5.86
C VAL A 48 -10.65 -11.79 7.12
N ARG A 49 -10.19 -12.61 8.06
CA ARG A 49 -10.88 -12.83 9.34
C ARG A 49 -11.01 -11.54 10.14
N LEU A 50 -9.91 -10.81 10.33
CA LEU A 50 -9.91 -9.54 11.07
C LEU A 50 -10.80 -8.48 10.40
N THR A 51 -10.84 -8.46 9.07
CA THR A 51 -11.75 -7.57 8.32
C THR A 51 -13.22 -7.92 8.62
N ARG A 52 -13.58 -9.21 8.59
CA ARG A 52 -14.95 -9.64 8.93
C ARG A 52 -15.33 -9.28 10.37
N GLU A 53 -14.41 -9.47 11.30
CA GLU A 53 -14.61 -9.09 12.70
C GLU A 53 -14.85 -7.58 12.86
N ALA A 54 -14.04 -6.74 12.18
CA ALA A 54 -14.17 -5.29 12.21
C ALA A 54 -15.50 -4.83 11.63
N VAL A 55 -15.90 -5.35 10.47
CA VAL A 55 -17.20 -5.01 9.83
C VAL A 55 -18.38 -5.50 10.67
N GLY A 56 -18.24 -6.63 11.36
CA GLY A 56 -19.27 -7.16 12.28
C GLY A 56 -19.49 -6.29 13.53
N GLN A 57 -18.50 -5.50 13.92
CA GLN A 57 -18.62 -4.55 15.04
C GLN A 57 -19.23 -3.20 14.64
N GLY A 58 -19.20 -2.87 13.36
CA GLY A 58 -19.75 -1.64 12.79
C GLY A 58 -19.20 -1.46 11.38
N VAL A 59 -20.05 -1.10 10.44
CA VAL A 59 -19.67 -0.96 9.02
C VAL A 59 -18.82 0.31 8.84
N PRO A 60 -17.51 0.20 8.56
CA PRO A 60 -16.65 1.36 8.31
C PRO A 60 -16.86 1.90 6.88
N ASP A 61 -16.43 3.14 6.64
CA ASP A 61 -16.38 3.73 5.30
C ASP A 61 -15.19 3.22 4.50
N LEU A 62 -14.14 2.72 5.19
CA LEU A 62 -12.92 2.16 4.60
C LEU A 62 -12.27 1.17 5.55
N VAL A 63 -11.79 0.06 5.00
CA VAL A 63 -10.86 -0.86 5.68
C VAL A 63 -9.45 -0.62 5.14
N VAL A 64 -8.45 -0.61 6.02
CA VAL A 64 -7.04 -0.43 5.64
C VAL A 64 -6.22 -1.62 6.15
N TRP A 65 -5.54 -2.30 5.23
CA TRP A 65 -4.50 -3.28 5.53
C TRP A 65 -3.12 -2.62 5.40
N PRO A 66 -2.12 -3.07 6.17
CA PRO A 66 -0.80 -2.46 6.16
C PRO A 66 -0.04 -2.68 4.84
N GLU A 67 1.14 -2.06 4.77
CA GLU A 67 2.12 -2.28 3.72
C GLU A 67 2.44 -3.76 3.55
N THR A 68 2.43 -4.24 2.31
CA THR A 68 2.69 -5.64 1.95
C THR A 68 1.82 -6.64 2.75
N ALA A 69 0.56 -6.30 3.00
CA ALA A 69 -0.41 -7.23 3.60
C ALA A 69 -0.75 -8.38 2.65
N MET A 70 -0.58 -8.14 1.36
CA MET A 70 -0.72 -9.14 0.29
C MET A 70 0.68 -9.45 -0.27
N PRO A 71 1.40 -10.48 0.25
CA PRO A 71 2.77 -10.81 -0.19
C PRO A 71 2.77 -11.59 -1.52
N PHE A 72 2.01 -11.10 -2.49
CA PHE A 72 1.88 -11.63 -3.85
C PHE A 72 1.48 -10.51 -4.81
N TYR A 73 1.70 -10.71 -6.10
CA TYR A 73 1.28 -9.75 -7.12
C TYR A 73 -0.25 -9.77 -7.31
N PHE A 74 -0.92 -8.81 -6.67
CA PHE A 74 -2.38 -8.74 -6.68
C PHE A 74 -2.97 -8.51 -8.08
N GLN A 75 -2.19 -7.96 -9.00
CA GLN A 75 -2.58 -7.72 -10.39
C GLN A 75 -2.69 -9.01 -11.21
N ASP A 76 -2.03 -10.08 -10.78
CA ASP A 76 -2.07 -11.37 -11.47
C ASP A 76 -3.33 -12.15 -11.07
N PRO A 77 -3.97 -12.84 -12.05
CA PRO A 77 -5.07 -13.72 -11.74
C PRO A 77 -4.55 -14.95 -10.96
N SER A 78 -4.93 -15.04 -9.70
CA SER A 78 -4.55 -16.12 -8.79
C SER A 78 -5.68 -16.38 -7.79
N ASP A 79 -5.65 -17.55 -7.13
CA ASP A 79 -6.60 -17.87 -6.07
C ASP A 79 -6.54 -16.84 -4.93
N PHE A 80 -5.34 -16.31 -4.63
CA PHE A 80 -5.16 -15.28 -3.62
C PHE A 80 -5.81 -13.94 -4.02
N SER A 81 -5.58 -13.48 -5.26
CA SER A 81 -6.19 -12.24 -5.75
C SER A 81 -7.71 -12.35 -5.84
N MET A 82 -8.22 -13.52 -6.23
CA MET A 82 -9.65 -13.79 -6.23
C MET A 82 -10.24 -13.83 -4.82
N ALA A 83 -9.54 -14.44 -3.85
CA ALA A 83 -9.98 -14.51 -2.45
C ALA A 83 -10.07 -13.10 -1.81
N VAL A 84 -9.09 -12.21 -2.09
CA VAL A 84 -9.17 -10.81 -1.62
C VAL A 84 -10.39 -10.12 -2.22
N ARG A 85 -10.60 -10.23 -3.54
CA ARG A 85 -11.76 -9.60 -4.20
C ARG A 85 -13.08 -10.10 -3.66
N ALA A 86 -13.18 -11.41 -3.41
CA ALA A 86 -14.36 -12.02 -2.80
C ALA A 86 -14.58 -11.50 -1.37
N ALA A 87 -13.53 -11.43 -0.54
CA ALA A 87 -13.61 -10.93 0.81
C ALA A 87 -14.06 -9.46 0.88
N VAL A 88 -13.58 -8.61 -0.04
CA VAL A 88 -14.01 -7.21 -0.15
C VAL A 88 -15.47 -7.12 -0.56
N LYS A 89 -15.88 -7.94 -1.55
CA LYS A 89 -17.27 -8.00 -1.99
C LYS A 89 -18.22 -8.47 -0.89
N ASP A 90 -17.81 -9.49 -0.12
CA ASP A 90 -18.59 -10.01 1.01
C ASP A 90 -18.70 -8.96 2.14
N ALA A 91 -17.64 -8.20 2.39
CA ALA A 91 -17.65 -7.11 3.37
C ALA A 91 -18.50 -5.93 2.91
N GLY A 92 -18.64 -5.70 1.61
CA GLY A 92 -19.37 -4.58 1.04
C GLY A 92 -18.76 -3.20 1.30
N VAL A 93 -17.48 -3.17 1.70
CA VAL A 93 -16.75 -1.96 2.14
C VAL A 93 -15.48 -1.81 1.31
N PRO A 94 -15.08 -0.59 0.92
CA PRO A 94 -13.81 -0.35 0.24
C PRO A 94 -12.61 -0.84 1.07
N LEU A 95 -11.59 -1.36 0.39
CA LEU A 95 -10.33 -1.81 1.00
C LEU A 95 -9.14 -1.05 0.40
N LEU A 96 -8.29 -0.51 1.26
CA LEU A 96 -6.95 -0.06 0.90
C LEU A 96 -5.93 -1.07 1.41
N ALA A 97 -5.12 -1.67 0.54
CA ALA A 97 -4.18 -2.74 0.93
C ALA A 97 -2.88 -2.68 0.15
N GLY A 98 -1.76 -2.91 0.86
CA GLY A 98 -0.42 -2.94 0.28
C GLY A 98 -0.04 -4.28 -0.33
N ALA A 99 0.62 -4.25 -1.50
CA ALA A 99 1.17 -5.41 -2.20
C ALA A 99 2.38 -5.02 -3.05
N PRO A 100 3.29 -5.95 -3.38
CA PRO A 100 4.21 -5.76 -4.50
C PRO A 100 3.43 -5.67 -5.81
N ALA A 101 3.93 -4.86 -6.72
CA ALA A 101 3.37 -4.74 -8.07
C ALA A 101 4.50 -4.63 -9.10
N TYR A 102 4.15 -4.83 -10.36
CA TYR A 102 5.07 -4.56 -11.45
C TYR A 102 4.38 -3.81 -12.59
N SER A 103 5.18 -3.11 -13.38
CA SER A 103 4.78 -2.53 -14.64
C SER A 103 5.79 -2.89 -15.72
N SER A 104 5.34 -2.92 -16.99
CA SER A 104 6.21 -3.19 -18.14
C SER A 104 6.38 -1.90 -18.92
N PRO A 105 7.46 -1.14 -18.67
CA PRO A 105 7.73 0.08 -19.40
C PRO A 105 8.00 -0.23 -20.87
N THR A 106 7.59 0.67 -21.75
CA THR A 106 7.76 0.53 -23.20
C THR A 106 8.82 1.50 -23.72
N GLY A 107 9.58 1.08 -24.72
CA GLY A 107 10.60 1.92 -25.38
C GLY A 107 11.91 1.20 -25.64
N PRO A 108 12.79 1.78 -26.47
CA PRO A 108 14.11 1.21 -26.74
C PRO A 108 14.94 1.12 -25.45
N GLY A 109 15.43 -0.08 -25.13
CA GLY A 109 16.25 -0.32 -23.93
C GLY A 109 15.48 -0.37 -22.60
N ALA A 110 14.15 -0.30 -22.63
CA ALA A 110 13.36 -0.45 -21.42
C ALA A 110 13.51 -1.88 -20.84
N PRO A 111 13.57 -2.03 -19.49
CA PRO A 111 13.58 -3.34 -18.87
C PRO A 111 12.24 -4.04 -19.11
N GLN A 112 12.23 -5.38 -19.06
CA GLN A 112 11.03 -6.18 -19.26
C GLN A 112 9.94 -5.83 -18.24
N TYR A 113 10.32 -5.56 -17.00
CA TYR A 113 9.44 -5.10 -15.94
C TYR A 113 10.22 -4.27 -14.91
N VAL A 114 9.48 -3.46 -14.16
CA VAL A 114 9.96 -2.74 -12.98
C VAL A 114 9.02 -3.02 -11.81
N LEU A 115 9.57 -3.13 -10.61
CA LEU A 115 8.82 -3.43 -9.40
C LEU A 115 8.40 -2.16 -8.67
N HIS A 116 7.23 -2.20 -8.04
CA HIS A 116 6.69 -1.12 -7.23
C HIS A 116 6.17 -1.66 -5.89
N ASN A 117 6.33 -0.88 -4.84
CA ASN A 117 5.62 -1.07 -3.58
C ASN A 117 4.31 -0.30 -3.69
N ARG A 118 3.19 -1.01 -3.80
CA ARG A 118 1.89 -0.45 -4.21
C ARG A 118 0.84 -0.58 -3.13
N ALA A 119 0.04 0.45 -2.95
CA ALA A 119 -1.23 0.39 -2.26
C ALA A 119 -2.37 0.39 -3.27
N TYR A 120 -3.20 -0.63 -3.24
CA TYR A 120 -4.41 -0.77 -4.06
C TYR A 120 -5.62 -0.29 -3.28
N LEU A 121 -6.45 0.55 -3.91
CA LEU A 121 -7.79 0.86 -3.44
C LEU A 121 -8.78 0.00 -4.22
N LEU A 122 -9.47 -0.88 -3.51
CA LEU A 122 -10.56 -1.69 -4.04
C LEU A 122 -11.90 -1.08 -3.64
N GLY A 123 -12.80 -0.97 -4.60
CA GLY A 123 -14.19 -0.64 -4.33
C GLY A 123 -14.93 -1.80 -3.66
N PRO A 124 -16.13 -1.56 -3.09
CA PRO A 124 -16.91 -2.58 -2.37
C PRO A 124 -17.31 -3.78 -3.23
N GLY A 125 -17.22 -3.68 -4.55
CA GLY A 125 -17.39 -4.81 -5.48
C GLY A 125 -16.14 -5.66 -5.69
N GLY A 126 -15.01 -5.35 -5.04
CA GLY A 126 -13.73 -6.07 -5.19
C GLY A 126 -12.93 -5.67 -6.45
N ASN A 127 -13.38 -4.69 -7.22
CA ASN A 127 -12.63 -4.14 -8.36
C ASN A 127 -11.61 -3.11 -7.90
N VAL A 128 -10.47 -3.03 -8.59
CA VAL A 128 -9.49 -1.96 -8.38
C VAL A 128 -10.08 -0.64 -8.88
N VAL A 129 -10.15 0.34 -7.98
CA VAL A 129 -10.62 1.70 -8.29
C VAL A 129 -9.43 2.60 -8.62
N SER A 130 -8.37 2.49 -7.84
CA SER A 130 -7.16 3.28 -8.00
C SER A 130 -5.99 2.61 -7.28
N TRP A 131 -4.76 3.16 -7.43
CA TRP A 131 -3.58 2.71 -6.70
C TRP A 131 -2.59 3.86 -6.54
N TYR A 132 -1.70 3.67 -5.58
CA TYR A 132 -0.56 4.55 -5.31
C TYR A 132 0.71 3.70 -5.25
N ASP A 133 1.75 4.10 -5.94
CA ASP A 133 3.09 3.51 -5.86
C ASP A 133 3.97 4.37 -4.96
N LYS A 134 4.67 3.73 -4.03
CA LYS A 134 5.57 4.39 -3.08
C LYS A 134 6.59 5.25 -3.81
N GLU A 135 6.65 6.54 -3.46
CA GLU A 135 7.56 7.50 -4.10
C GLU A 135 8.92 7.56 -3.40
N HIS A 136 8.93 7.54 -2.07
CA HIS A 136 10.14 7.63 -1.26
C HIS A 136 10.60 6.24 -0.83
N LEU A 137 11.51 5.66 -1.60
CA LEU A 137 12.06 4.33 -1.35
C LEU A 137 13.12 4.36 -0.26
N VAL A 138 13.21 3.28 0.52
CA VAL A 138 14.22 3.10 1.57
C VAL A 138 15.56 2.69 0.95
N PRO A 139 16.63 3.52 1.11
CA PRO A 139 17.97 3.15 0.63
C PRO A 139 18.44 1.84 1.27
N PHE A 140 19.08 0.97 0.48
CA PHE A 140 19.57 -0.36 0.84
C PHE A 140 18.48 -1.37 1.27
N GLY A 141 17.23 -0.95 1.39
CA GLY A 141 16.09 -1.82 1.66
C GLY A 141 15.25 -2.11 0.41
N GLU A 142 15.02 -1.09 -0.40
CA GLU A 142 14.16 -1.17 -1.58
C GLU A 142 14.90 -0.81 -2.88
N TYR A 143 16.02 -0.13 -2.77
CA TYR A 143 16.93 0.12 -3.89
C TYR A 143 18.37 0.28 -3.40
N VAL A 144 19.33 0.08 -4.28
CA VAL A 144 20.76 0.28 -3.98
C VAL A 144 21.20 1.64 -4.54
N PRO A 145 21.50 2.63 -3.68
CA PRO A 145 22.02 3.91 -4.15
C PRO A 145 23.32 3.71 -4.94
N LEU A 146 23.47 4.40 -6.07
CA LEU A 146 24.64 4.32 -6.95
C LEU A 146 24.91 2.92 -7.52
N GLY A 147 23.93 2.00 -7.48
CA GLY A 147 24.11 0.64 -8.00
C GLY A 147 24.53 0.59 -9.47
N GLU A 148 24.11 1.54 -10.28
CA GLU A 148 24.54 1.69 -11.69
C GLU A 148 26.01 2.08 -11.82
N TRP A 149 26.57 2.81 -10.84
CA TRP A 149 27.97 3.28 -10.83
C TRP A 149 28.91 2.34 -10.08
N LEU A 150 28.39 1.57 -9.14
CA LEU A 150 29.15 0.71 -8.24
C LEU A 150 28.53 -0.70 -8.18
N PRO A 151 28.61 -1.49 -9.27
CA PRO A 151 27.96 -2.79 -9.38
C PRO A 151 28.42 -3.84 -8.36
N PHE A 152 29.50 -3.60 -7.62
CA PHE A 152 29.94 -4.47 -6.55
C PHE A 152 29.10 -4.30 -5.27
N ILE A 153 28.41 -3.15 -5.08
CA ILE A 153 27.53 -2.92 -3.93
C ILE A 153 26.26 -3.77 -4.03
N THR A 154 25.71 -3.95 -5.24
CA THR A 154 24.54 -4.79 -5.47
C THR A 154 24.79 -6.26 -5.12
N LYS A 155 26.03 -6.73 -5.19
CA LYS A 155 26.42 -8.09 -4.81
C LYS A 155 26.53 -8.30 -3.29
N LEU A 156 26.61 -7.23 -2.50
CA LEU A 156 26.71 -7.28 -1.04
C LEU A 156 25.35 -7.40 -0.34
N VAL A 157 24.24 -7.22 -1.09
CA VAL A 157 22.89 -7.29 -0.56
C VAL A 157 22.10 -8.35 -1.33
N PRO A 158 22.26 -9.64 -0.99
CA PRO A 158 21.60 -10.74 -1.68
C PRO A 158 20.07 -10.68 -1.49
N GLY A 159 19.32 -10.89 -2.56
CA GLY A 159 17.86 -11.10 -2.50
C GLY A 159 17.01 -9.83 -2.43
N GLN A 160 17.57 -8.65 -2.67
CA GLN A 160 16.77 -7.43 -2.74
C GLN A 160 16.09 -7.28 -4.10
N PHE A 161 14.78 -7.07 -4.04
CA PHE A 161 14.01 -6.59 -5.18
C PHE A 161 14.33 -5.09 -5.38
N GLU A 162 14.77 -4.73 -6.58
CA GLU A 162 14.97 -3.32 -6.92
C GLU A 162 13.62 -2.69 -7.27
N PHE A 163 13.03 -2.00 -6.29
CA PHE A 163 11.82 -1.22 -6.51
C PHE A 163 12.13 0.09 -7.24
N ARG A 164 11.16 0.57 -8.01
CA ARG A 164 11.20 1.90 -8.62
C ARG A 164 10.16 2.80 -7.97
N PRO A 165 10.49 4.09 -7.77
CA PRO A 165 9.54 5.03 -7.18
C PRO A 165 8.33 5.23 -8.08
N GLY A 166 7.18 5.49 -7.45
CA GLY A 166 5.99 5.98 -8.13
C GLY A 166 6.19 7.39 -8.66
N LEU A 167 5.40 7.75 -9.67
CA LEU A 167 5.44 9.07 -10.31
C LEU A 167 4.13 9.85 -10.13
N ASN A 168 3.17 9.31 -9.39
CA ASN A 168 1.84 9.89 -9.26
C ASN A 168 1.47 10.09 -7.78
N SER A 169 1.53 11.33 -7.32
CA SER A 169 1.15 11.78 -5.98
C SER A 169 -0.33 12.16 -5.86
N ALA A 170 -1.16 11.86 -6.86
CA ALA A 170 -2.57 12.22 -6.82
C ALA A 170 -3.28 11.52 -5.67
N PRO A 171 -4.14 12.21 -4.90
CA PRO A 171 -4.94 11.59 -3.87
C PRO A 171 -5.82 10.47 -4.44
N LEU A 172 -5.94 9.38 -3.68
CA LEU A 172 -6.90 8.33 -4.00
C LEU A 172 -8.31 8.77 -3.57
N ALA A 173 -9.31 8.51 -4.40
CA ALA A 173 -10.70 8.85 -4.11
C ALA A 173 -11.54 7.59 -3.91
N SER A 174 -12.33 7.56 -2.82
CA SER A 174 -13.34 6.55 -2.53
C SER A 174 -14.64 7.23 -2.14
N GLY A 175 -15.61 7.28 -3.04
CA GLY A 175 -16.81 8.06 -2.84
C GLY A 175 -16.48 9.54 -2.58
N PRO A 176 -16.98 10.13 -1.47
CA PRO A 176 -16.67 11.52 -1.10
C PRO A 176 -15.28 11.71 -0.46
N MET A 177 -14.57 10.63 -0.14
CA MET A 177 -13.27 10.70 0.53
C MET A 177 -12.14 10.88 -0.48
N ALA A 178 -11.26 11.86 -0.24
CA ALA A 178 -9.98 12.01 -0.93
C ALA A 178 -8.85 11.75 0.08
N MET A 179 -7.95 10.82 -0.24
CA MET A 179 -6.90 10.35 0.68
C MET A 179 -5.53 10.59 0.09
N GLY A 180 -4.68 11.35 0.81
CA GLY A 180 -3.24 11.36 0.58
C GLY A 180 -2.62 10.10 1.18
N LEU A 181 -1.75 9.41 0.44
CA LEU A 181 -1.06 8.22 0.90
C LEU A 181 0.43 8.46 1.05
N LEU A 182 0.97 7.91 2.14
CA LEU A 182 2.41 7.78 2.36
C LEU A 182 2.68 6.33 2.75
N ILE A 183 3.60 5.68 2.05
CA ILE A 183 4.15 4.37 2.43
C ILE A 183 5.55 4.63 2.99
N CYS A 184 5.80 4.15 4.22
CA CYS A 184 7.05 4.39 4.95
C CYS A 184 8.13 3.35 4.60
#